data_42c4c5947f0eec5fcf4407cb59543742
#
_entry.id   42c4c5947f0eec5fcf4407cb59543742
#
_cell.length_a   1.000
_cell.length_b   1.000
_cell.length_c   1.000
_cell.angle_alpha   90.00
_cell.angle_beta   90.00
_cell.angle_gamma   90.00
#
_symmetry.space_group_name_H-M   'P 1'
#
loop_
_entity.id
_entity.type
_entity.pdbx_description
1 polymer ?
#
loop_
_entity_poly.entity_id
_entity_poly.type
_entity_poly.pdbx_seq_one_letter_code
_entity_poly.pdbx_strand_id
1 'polypeptide(L)'
;LELTKDERADPALQPYIHKAEAKADKLDAARAALPKKRVPVKEKVYDAASGKAKSTLRFEQQDKGPPSLKPNPASRPLSEALLFAHGKIHEVEHENVGVEGGHKGEELVERQTAKAIRSGIRHHKMKPYKAVEKAERQLMSANAEYFYQKSLRDNPQIAQAASNPISRMWQKRRIKQQYANAARQAGQAAAQGAAATAEN
;
A
#
# COMPACT_ATOMS: atom_id res chain seq x y z
N LEU A 1 -1.81 -5.80 18.78
CA LEU A 1 -2.55 -5.55 20.04
C LEU A 1 -1.65 -5.88 21.22
N GLU A 2 -1.41 -4.92 22.08
CA GLU A 2 -0.83 -5.17 23.40
C GLU A 2 -1.97 -5.60 24.32
N LEU A 3 -2.01 -6.87 24.67
CA LEU A 3 -3.06 -7.48 25.47
C LEU A 3 -2.53 -7.79 26.88
N THR A 4 -3.27 -7.38 27.89
CA THR A 4 -2.99 -7.77 29.27
C THR A 4 -3.36 -9.25 29.52
N LYS A 5 -2.83 -9.85 30.59
CA LYS A 5 -3.15 -11.25 30.93
C LYS A 5 -4.65 -11.44 31.18
N ASP A 6 -5.29 -10.46 31.81
CA ASP A 6 -6.72 -10.49 32.13
C ASP A 6 -7.59 -10.38 30.88
N GLU A 7 -7.18 -9.61 29.89
CA GLU A 7 -7.87 -9.50 28.60
C GLU A 7 -7.77 -10.79 27.79
N ARG A 8 -6.63 -11.49 27.88
CA ARG A 8 -6.46 -12.80 27.24
C ARG A 8 -7.27 -13.90 27.90
N ALA A 9 -7.53 -13.80 29.21
CA ALA A 9 -8.31 -14.78 29.96
C ALA A 9 -9.84 -14.56 29.84
N ASP A 10 -10.28 -13.42 29.35
CA ASP A 10 -11.71 -13.06 29.30
C ASP A 10 -12.42 -13.75 28.12
N PRO A 11 -13.36 -14.69 28.39
CA PRO A 11 -14.06 -15.41 27.33
C PRO A 11 -14.93 -14.51 26.45
N ALA A 12 -15.37 -13.34 26.95
CA ALA A 12 -16.17 -12.40 26.18
C ALA A 12 -15.34 -11.65 25.11
N LEU A 13 -14.04 -11.45 25.34
CA LEU A 13 -13.12 -10.79 24.44
C LEU A 13 -12.42 -11.76 23.47
N GLN A 14 -12.32 -13.04 23.81
CA GLN A 14 -11.63 -14.06 23.02
C GLN A 14 -12.01 -14.07 21.53
N PRO A 15 -13.29 -14.05 21.11
CA PRO A 15 -13.64 -14.10 19.70
C PRO A 15 -13.11 -12.89 18.91
N TYR A 16 -13.02 -11.72 19.57
CA TYR A 16 -12.53 -10.48 18.96
C TYR A 16 -11.01 -10.46 18.89
N ILE A 17 -10.33 -11.01 19.89
CA ILE A 17 -8.87 -11.18 19.91
C ILE A 17 -8.44 -12.11 18.77
N HIS A 18 -9.02 -13.32 18.69
CA HIS A 18 -8.71 -14.26 17.59
C HIS A 18 -8.98 -13.69 16.21
N LYS A 19 -10.07 -12.90 16.07
CA LYS A 19 -10.37 -12.23 14.82
C LYS A 19 -9.31 -11.19 14.46
N ALA A 20 -8.81 -10.44 15.44
CA ALA A 20 -7.76 -9.44 15.23
C ALA A 20 -6.42 -10.10 14.89
N GLU A 21 -6.04 -11.15 15.60
CA GLU A 21 -4.84 -11.95 15.33
C GLU A 21 -4.87 -12.56 13.93
N ALA A 22 -5.96 -13.21 13.53
CA ALA A 22 -6.11 -13.76 12.19
C ALA A 22 -6.06 -12.70 11.08
N LYS A 23 -6.40 -11.43 11.38
CA LYS A 23 -6.23 -10.33 10.43
C LYS A 23 -4.82 -9.78 10.42
N ALA A 24 -4.10 -9.83 11.55
CA ALA A 24 -2.68 -9.51 11.62
C ALA A 24 -1.86 -10.50 10.79
N ASP A 25 -2.10 -11.80 10.95
CA ASP A 25 -1.44 -12.84 10.15
C ASP A 25 -1.66 -12.64 8.64
N LYS A 26 -2.88 -12.26 8.23
CA LYS A 26 -3.18 -11.95 6.84
C LYS A 26 -2.44 -10.72 6.34
N LEU A 27 -2.25 -9.72 7.18
CA LEU A 27 -1.47 -8.54 6.84
C LEU A 27 0.01 -8.89 6.67
N ASP A 28 0.56 -9.69 7.58
CA ASP A 28 1.96 -10.13 7.51
C ASP A 28 2.22 -10.99 6.29
N ALA A 29 1.30 -11.90 5.96
CA ALA A 29 1.36 -12.67 4.72
C ALA A 29 1.29 -11.77 3.47
N ALA A 30 0.42 -10.75 3.48
CA ALA A 30 0.31 -9.81 2.37
C ALA A 30 1.57 -8.94 2.22
N ARG A 31 2.20 -8.52 3.33
CA ARG A 31 3.48 -7.79 3.32
C ARG A 31 4.63 -8.68 2.85
N ALA A 32 4.68 -9.92 3.30
CA ALA A 32 5.69 -10.88 2.85
C ALA A 32 5.62 -11.15 1.34
N ALA A 33 4.43 -11.05 0.74
CA ALA A 33 4.20 -11.21 -0.70
C ALA A 33 4.55 -9.96 -1.53
N LEU A 34 4.98 -8.84 -0.90
CA LEU A 34 5.42 -7.67 -1.64
C LEU A 34 6.69 -7.98 -2.46
N PRO A 35 6.80 -7.42 -3.68
CA PRO A 35 8.01 -7.57 -4.47
C PRO A 35 9.18 -6.88 -3.79
N LYS A 36 10.32 -7.56 -3.71
CA LYS A 36 11.54 -7.06 -3.07
C LYS A 36 12.55 -6.59 -4.11
N LYS A 37 13.34 -5.60 -3.74
CA LYS A 37 14.51 -5.11 -4.50
C LYS A 37 15.77 -5.29 -3.66
N ARG A 38 16.88 -5.63 -4.30
CA ARG A 38 18.21 -5.63 -3.66
C ARG A 38 18.77 -4.21 -3.70
N VAL A 39 19.10 -3.67 -2.55
CA VAL A 39 19.71 -2.35 -2.41
C VAL A 39 21.10 -2.51 -1.84
N PRO A 40 22.14 -1.96 -2.48
CA PRO A 40 23.48 -1.97 -1.93
C PRO A 40 23.56 -0.98 -0.75
N VAL A 41 23.93 -1.48 0.41
CA VAL A 41 24.19 -0.70 1.61
C VAL A 41 25.70 -0.70 1.85
N LYS A 42 26.29 0.47 2.00
CA LYS A 42 27.70 0.62 2.36
C LYS A 42 27.82 0.50 3.88
N GLU A 43 28.48 -0.54 4.33
CA GLU A 43 28.79 -0.75 5.74
C GLU A 43 30.28 -0.45 5.98
N LYS A 44 30.56 0.38 6.98
CA LYS A 44 31.93 0.62 7.42
C LYS A 44 32.30 -0.39 8.51
N VAL A 45 33.09 -1.38 8.16
CA VAL A 45 33.61 -2.36 9.11
C VAL A 45 34.96 -1.88 9.61
N TYR A 46 35.06 -1.71 10.91
CA TYR A 46 36.31 -1.33 11.55
C TYR A 46 37.18 -2.58 11.76
N ASP A 47 38.31 -2.63 11.12
CA ASP A 47 39.25 -3.73 11.29
C ASP A 47 40.16 -3.42 12.49
N ALA A 48 39.92 -4.11 13.61
CA ALA A 48 40.63 -3.90 14.87
C ALA A 48 42.16 -4.19 14.76
N ALA A 49 42.55 -5.05 13.80
CA ALA A 49 43.96 -5.41 13.63
C ALA A 49 44.74 -4.35 12.85
N SER A 50 44.09 -3.65 11.91
CA SER A 50 44.77 -2.64 11.07
C SER A 50 44.43 -1.19 11.47
N GLY A 51 43.49 -0.96 12.39
CA GLY A 51 43.02 0.36 12.81
C GLY A 51 42.34 1.16 11.71
N LYS A 52 41.98 0.53 10.58
CA LYS A 52 41.41 1.20 9.40
C LYS A 52 39.98 0.75 9.18
N ALA A 53 39.12 1.71 8.83
CA ALA A 53 37.76 1.41 8.41
C ALA A 53 37.76 0.97 6.94
N LYS A 54 37.32 -0.25 6.66
CA LYS A 54 37.05 -0.75 5.30
C LYS A 54 35.57 -0.61 4.98
N SER A 55 35.25 -0.05 3.81
CA SER A 55 33.88 0.02 3.31
C SER A 55 33.57 -1.27 2.57
N THR A 56 32.62 -2.06 3.10
CA THR A 56 32.09 -3.26 2.46
C THR A 56 30.70 -2.97 1.91
N LEU A 57 30.37 -3.58 0.75
CA LEU A 57 29.04 -3.50 0.16
C LEU A 57 28.24 -4.73 0.62
N ARG A 58 27.17 -4.48 1.36
CA ARG A 58 26.18 -5.49 1.72
C ARG A 58 24.90 -5.26 0.89
N PHE A 59 24.30 -6.31 0.41
CA PHE A 59 23.04 -6.24 -0.30
C PHE A 59 21.89 -6.58 0.64
N GLU A 60 21.01 -5.61 0.87
CA GLU A 60 19.79 -5.83 1.66
C GLU A 60 18.57 -5.96 0.75
N GLN A 61 17.65 -6.81 1.17
CA GLN A 61 16.36 -6.91 0.52
C GLN A 61 15.38 -5.90 1.15
N GLN A 62 14.98 -4.92 0.37
CA GLN A 62 13.98 -3.95 0.76
C GLN A 62 12.71 -4.14 -0.07
N ASP A 63 11.55 -3.83 0.52
CA ASP A 63 10.30 -3.86 -0.19
C ASP A 63 10.33 -2.83 -1.33
N LYS A 64 9.91 -3.28 -2.51
CA LYS A 64 9.80 -2.39 -3.65
C LYS A 64 8.58 -1.50 -3.46
N GLY A 65 8.74 -0.18 -3.58
CA GLY A 65 7.62 0.74 -3.55
C GLY A 65 6.61 0.51 -4.68
N PRO A 66 5.38 1.01 -4.53
CA PRO A 66 4.36 0.88 -5.57
C PRO A 66 4.85 1.50 -6.89
N PRO A 67 4.42 0.96 -8.05
CA PRO A 67 4.83 1.45 -9.35
C PRO A 67 4.41 2.91 -9.53
N SER A 68 5.34 3.75 -9.99
CA SER A 68 5.07 5.16 -10.26
C SER A 68 3.92 5.31 -11.26
N LEU A 69 3.06 6.29 -11.01
CA LEU A 69 1.99 6.70 -11.94
C LEU A 69 2.54 7.47 -13.13
N LYS A 70 3.74 8.02 -13.01
CA LYS A 70 4.40 8.78 -14.10
C LYS A 70 4.90 7.81 -15.17
N PRO A 71 4.70 8.11 -16.47
CA PRO A 71 5.30 7.34 -17.54
C PRO A 71 6.82 7.38 -17.39
N ASN A 72 7.47 6.24 -17.64
CA ASN A 72 8.93 6.17 -17.60
C ASN A 72 9.51 7.10 -18.68
N PRO A 73 10.33 8.09 -18.32
CA PRO A 73 10.90 9.00 -19.32
C PRO A 73 11.74 8.27 -20.39
N ALA A 74 12.33 7.12 -20.05
CA ALA A 74 13.08 6.30 -20.99
C ALA A 74 12.21 5.65 -22.10
N SER A 75 10.88 5.56 -21.92
CA SER A 75 9.96 5.04 -22.96
C SER A 75 9.40 6.13 -23.88
N ARG A 76 9.63 7.41 -23.57
CA ARG A 76 9.19 8.54 -24.40
C ARG A 76 9.83 8.57 -25.79
N PRO A 77 11.16 8.41 -25.94
CA PRO A 77 11.79 8.49 -27.26
C PRO A 77 11.24 7.46 -28.24
N LEU A 78 10.94 6.24 -27.75
CA LEU A 78 10.40 5.19 -28.61
C LEU A 78 8.96 5.47 -29.06
N SER A 79 8.12 5.99 -28.17
CA SER A 79 6.74 6.37 -28.52
C SER A 79 6.68 7.61 -29.42
N GLU A 80 7.59 8.56 -29.23
CA GLU A 80 7.72 9.75 -30.08
C GLU A 80 8.28 9.38 -31.44
N ALA A 81 9.25 8.48 -31.55
CA ALA A 81 9.78 7.97 -32.81
C ALA A 81 8.71 7.19 -33.60
N LEU A 82 7.88 6.38 -32.93
CA LEU A 82 6.75 5.68 -33.55
C LEU A 82 5.70 6.68 -34.08
N LEU A 83 5.35 7.69 -33.28
CA LEU A 83 4.41 8.75 -33.70
C LEU A 83 4.97 9.56 -34.86
N PHE A 84 6.28 9.86 -34.88
CA PHE A 84 6.94 10.56 -35.98
C PHE A 84 6.96 9.70 -37.25
N ALA A 85 7.27 8.40 -37.15
CA ALA A 85 7.23 7.48 -38.28
C ALA A 85 5.82 7.39 -38.89
N HIS A 86 4.78 7.24 -38.00
CA HIS A 86 3.37 7.25 -38.43
C HIS A 86 2.97 8.56 -39.11
N GLY A 87 3.41 9.73 -38.58
CA GLY A 87 3.16 11.04 -39.16
C GLY A 87 3.81 11.19 -40.54
N LYS A 88 5.00 10.64 -40.76
CA LYS A 88 5.68 10.65 -42.05
C LYS A 88 5.00 9.75 -43.07
N ILE A 89 4.52 8.59 -42.70
CA ILE A 89 3.74 7.71 -43.58
C ILE A 89 2.44 8.39 -43.96
N HIS A 90 1.78 9.08 -43.05
CA HIS A 90 0.57 9.84 -43.29
C HIS A 90 0.76 11.01 -44.27
N GLU A 91 1.93 11.65 -44.23
CA GLU A 91 2.26 12.78 -45.15
C GLU A 91 2.42 12.30 -46.60
N VAL A 92 2.89 11.07 -46.81
CA VAL A 92 3.08 10.44 -48.12
C VAL A 92 1.75 9.90 -48.71
N GLU A 93 0.79 9.51 -47.83
CA GLU A 93 -0.49 8.92 -48.26
C GLU A 93 -1.64 9.93 -48.44
N HIS A 94 -1.40 11.22 -48.21
CA HIS A 94 -2.43 12.27 -48.28
C HIS A 94 -3.02 12.48 -49.69
N GLU A 95 -2.48 11.79 -50.70
CA GLU A 95 -3.01 11.89 -52.08
C GLU A 95 -4.25 11.01 -52.34
N ASN A 96 -4.67 10.16 -51.38
CA ASN A 96 -5.84 9.28 -51.55
C ASN A 96 -6.87 9.46 -50.42
N VAL A 97 -7.91 10.26 -50.73
CA VAL A 97 -9.00 10.61 -49.80
C VAL A 97 -9.76 9.41 -49.19
N GLY A 98 -9.68 8.21 -49.78
CA GLY A 98 -10.33 7.01 -49.30
C GLY A 98 -9.58 6.30 -48.18
N VAL A 99 -8.28 6.52 -48.00
CA VAL A 99 -7.39 5.84 -47.04
C VAL A 99 -7.36 6.58 -45.69
N GLU A 100 -7.65 7.86 -45.68
CA GLU A 100 -7.58 8.74 -44.50
C GLU A 100 -8.56 8.32 -43.38
N GLY A 101 -9.74 7.81 -43.74
CA GLY A 101 -10.72 7.32 -42.77
C GLY A 101 -10.32 6.01 -42.06
N GLY A 102 -9.60 5.14 -42.78
CA GLY A 102 -9.09 3.88 -42.24
C GLY A 102 -7.95 4.10 -41.26
N HIS A 103 -6.98 4.95 -41.58
CA HIS A 103 -5.81 5.23 -40.73
C HIS A 103 -6.15 5.93 -39.43
N LYS A 104 -7.09 6.88 -39.44
CA LYS A 104 -7.57 7.51 -38.20
C LYS A 104 -8.25 6.50 -37.27
N GLY A 105 -8.96 5.51 -37.82
CA GLY A 105 -9.55 4.39 -37.06
C GLY A 105 -8.48 3.49 -36.44
N GLU A 106 -7.47 3.10 -37.22
CA GLU A 106 -6.34 2.27 -36.76
C GLU A 106 -5.54 2.94 -35.65
N GLU A 107 -5.17 4.22 -35.82
CA GLU A 107 -4.46 4.99 -34.79
C GLU A 107 -5.25 5.09 -33.49
N LEU A 108 -6.56 5.26 -33.55
CA LEU A 108 -7.43 5.32 -32.39
C LEU A 108 -7.52 3.98 -31.69
N VAL A 109 -7.59 2.88 -32.44
CA VAL A 109 -7.57 1.51 -31.90
C VAL A 109 -6.22 1.19 -31.27
N GLU A 110 -5.10 1.54 -31.91
CA GLU A 110 -3.75 1.36 -31.34
C GLU A 110 -3.55 2.14 -30.03
N ARG A 111 -3.98 3.40 -30.00
CA ARG A 111 -3.93 4.21 -28.76
C ARG A 111 -4.77 3.63 -27.65
N GLN A 112 -5.96 3.12 -27.95
CA GLN A 112 -6.84 2.50 -26.96
C GLN A 112 -6.28 1.15 -26.49
N THR A 113 -5.79 0.30 -27.38
CA THR A 113 -5.18 -0.98 -27.01
C THR A 113 -3.90 -0.78 -26.20
N ALA A 114 -3.02 0.12 -26.59
CA ALA A 114 -1.83 0.48 -25.83
C ALA A 114 -2.17 1.04 -24.42
N LYS A 115 -3.26 1.82 -24.30
CA LYS A 115 -3.77 2.31 -23.03
C LYS A 115 -4.34 1.17 -22.18
N ALA A 116 -5.09 0.25 -22.77
CA ALA A 116 -5.66 -0.91 -22.09
C ALA A 116 -4.57 -1.86 -21.59
N ILE A 117 -3.57 -2.17 -22.41
CA ILE A 117 -2.42 -3.00 -22.04
C ILE A 117 -1.64 -2.35 -20.88
N ARG A 118 -1.32 -1.06 -20.96
CA ARG A 118 -0.62 -0.32 -19.90
C ARG A 118 -1.44 -0.32 -18.60
N SER A 119 -2.75 -0.14 -18.70
CA SER A 119 -3.68 -0.19 -17.56
C SER A 119 -3.69 -1.58 -16.93
N GLY A 120 -3.76 -2.64 -17.75
CA GLY A 120 -3.72 -4.05 -17.30
C GLY A 120 -2.42 -4.39 -16.57
N ILE A 121 -1.27 -4.03 -17.15
CA ILE A 121 0.05 -4.23 -16.53
C ILE A 121 0.15 -3.48 -15.20
N ARG A 122 -0.33 -2.23 -15.16
CA ARG A 122 -0.36 -1.43 -13.93
C ARG A 122 -1.25 -2.07 -12.88
N HIS A 123 -2.46 -2.50 -13.27
CA HIS A 123 -3.39 -3.18 -12.38
C HIS A 123 -2.75 -4.43 -11.76
N HIS A 124 -2.10 -5.26 -12.57
CA HIS A 124 -1.41 -6.46 -12.10
C HIS A 124 -0.27 -6.11 -11.13
N LYS A 125 0.58 -5.14 -11.47
CA LYS A 125 1.66 -4.68 -10.60
C LYS A 125 1.18 -4.05 -9.29
N MET A 126 -0.01 -3.44 -9.26
CA MET A 126 -0.62 -2.84 -8.07
C MET A 126 -1.36 -3.86 -7.18
N LYS A 127 -1.64 -5.06 -7.68
CA LYS A 127 -2.41 -6.09 -6.96
C LYS A 127 -1.85 -6.41 -5.56
N PRO A 128 -0.55 -6.67 -5.37
CA PRO A 128 0.00 -6.96 -4.03
C PRO A 128 -0.14 -5.77 -3.08
N TYR A 129 0.05 -4.54 -3.53
CA TYR A 129 -0.10 -3.33 -2.70
C TYR A 129 -1.55 -3.11 -2.26
N LYS A 130 -2.51 -3.33 -3.16
CA LYS A 130 -3.94 -3.31 -2.83
C LYS A 130 -4.33 -4.41 -1.85
N ALA A 131 -3.68 -5.57 -1.91
CA ALA A 131 -3.90 -6.66 -0.95
C ALA A 131 -3.44 -6.25 0.45
N VAL A 132 -2.27 -5.60 0.59
CA VAL A 132 -1.79 -5.04 1.86
C VAL A 132 -2.76 -3.99 2.39
N GLU A 133 -3.14 -3.00 1.56
CA GLU A 133 -4.09 -1.95 1.96
C GLU A 133 -5.44 -2.53 2.44
N LYS A 134 -5.94 -3.55 1.74
CA LYS A 134 -7.17 -4.25 2.14
C LYS A 134 -6.99 -4.99 3.48
N ALA A 135 -5.87 -5.67 3.68
CA ALA A 135 -5.56 -6.36 4.92
C ALA A 135 -5.41 -5.38 6.10
N GLU A 136 -4.75 -4.25 5.90
CA GLU A 136 -4.64 -3.18 6.89
C GLU A 136 -6.00 -2.63 7.31
N ARG A 137 -6.87 -2.33 6.35
CA ARG A 137 -8.25 -1.89 6.64
C ARG A 137 -9.04 -2.95 7.43
N GLN A 138 -8.85 -4.22 7.11
CA GLN A 138 -9.50 -5.32 7.82
C GLN A 138 -8.99 -5.47 9.24
N LEU A 139 -7.67 -5.36 9.46
CA LEU A 139 -7.05 -5.37 10.78
C LEU A 139 -7.53 -4.18 11.63
N MET A 140 -7.51 -2.96 11.07
CA MET A 140 -8.05 -1.78 11.76
C MET A 140 -9.51 -1.95 12.17
N SER A 141 -10.33 -2.56 11.31
CA SER A 141 -11.73 -2.82 11.65
C SER A 141 -11.88 -3.87 12.75
N ALA A 142 -11.04 -4.92 12.76
CA ALA A 142 -11.06 -5.95 13.79
C ALA A 142 -10.58 -5.41 15.14
N ASN A 143 -9.49 -4.64 15.14
CA ASN A 143 -8.99 -3.98 16.36
C ASN A 143 -10.02 -2.99 16.94
N ALA A 144 -10.66 -2.18 16.09
CA ALA A 144 -11.70 -1.26 16.53
C ALA A 144 -12.93 -1.99 17.11
N GLU A 145 -13.22 -3.21 16.63
CA GLU A 145 -14.26 -4.06 17.19
C GLU A 145 -13.88 -4.57 18.59
N TYR A 146 -12.64 -5.04 18.73
CA TYR A 146 -12.08 -5.44 20.03
C TYR A 146 -12.12 -4.28 21.04
N PHE A 147 -11.65 -3.09 20.68
CA PHE A 147 -11.68 -1.91 21.57
C PHE A 147 -13.10 -1.50 21.95
N TYR A 148 -14.05 -1.65 21.04
CA TYR A 148 -15.47 -1.40 21.36
C TYR A 148 -15.98 -2.37 22.42
N GLN A 149 -15.71 -3.67 22.28
CA GLN A 149 -16.12 -4.67 23.27
C GLN A 149 -15.42 -4.47 24.63
N LYS A 150 -14.14 -4.16 24.60
CA LYS A 150 -13.39 -3.77 25.80
C LYS A 150 -14.03 -2.56 26.49
N SER A 151 -14.40 -1.52 25.74
CA SER A 151 -15.07 -0.32 26.29
C SER A 151 -16.42 -0.63 26.88
N LEU A 152 -17.17 -1.60 26.34
CA LEU A 152 -18.46 -2.03 26.91
C LEU A 152 -18.26 -2.77 28.24
N ARG A 153 -17.17 -3.54 28.35
CA ARG A 153 -16.82 -4.26 29.58
C ARG A 153 -16.36 -3.30 30.68
N ASP A 154 -15.46 -2.39 30.33
CA ASP A 154 -14.76 -1.53 31.29
C ASP A 154 -15.64 -0.35 31.75
N ASN A 155 -16.66 0.04 30.97
CA ASN A 155 -17.52 1.20 31.26
C ASN A 155 -19.01 0.82 31.26
N PRO A 156 -19.63 0.64 32.45
CA PRO A 156 -21.04 0.29 32.55
C PRO A 156 -21.99 1.36 31.98
N GLN A 157 -21.58 2.63 31.99
CA GLN A 157 -22.35 3.72 31.38
C GLN A 157 -22.44 3.57 29.84
N ILE A 158 -21.34 3.15 29.19
CA ILE A 158 -21.32 2.87 27.76
C ILE A 158 -22.19 1.63 27.47
N ALA A 159 -22.17 0.62 28.33
CA ALA A 159 -22.99 -0.55 28.18
C ALA A 159 -24.48 -0.24 28.29
N GLN A 160 -24.90 0.60 29.25
CA GLN A 160 -26.27 1.06 29.38
C GLN A 160 -26.73 1.89 28.17
N ALA A 161 -25.91 2.82 27.70
CA ALA A 161 -26.22 3.61 26.53
C ALA A 161 -26.25 2.76 25.23
N ALA A 162 -25.58 1.59 25.24
CA ALA A 162 -25.59 0.63 24.11
C ALA A 162 -26.82 -0.32 24.11
N SER A 163 -27.73 -0.19 25.07
CA SER A 163 -29.00 -0.97 25.08
C SER A 163 -29.90 -0.68 23.89
N ASN A 164 -29.89 0.56 23.40
CA ASN A 164 -30.60 0.95 22.18
C ASN A 164 -29.76 0.62 20.93
N PRO A 165 -30.31 -0.09 19.92
CA PRO A 165 -29.58 -0.49 18.72
C PRO A 165 -29.03 0.70 17.91
N ILE A 166 -29.73 1.83 17.87
CA ILE A 166 -29.29 3.04 17.18
C ILE A 166 -28.09 3.66 17.93
N SER A 167 -28.18 3.78 19.23
CA SER A 167 -27.09 4.30 20.08
C SER A 167 -25.85 3.41 19.98
N ARG A 168 -26.02 2.08 20.00
CA ARG A 168 -24.94 1.11 19.79
C ARG A 168 -24.21 1.33 18.46
N MET A 169 -24.94 1.55 17.37
CA MET A 169 -24.36 1.81 16.06
C MET A 169 -23.54 3.11 16.04
N TRP A 170 -24.05 4.18 16.64
CA TRP A 170 -23.34 5.46 16.74
C TRP A 170 -22.08 5.38 17.61
N GLN A 171 -22.16 4.74 18.77
CA GLN A 171 -21.02 4.53 19.66
C GLN A 171 -19.94 3.67 18.98
N LYS A 172 -20.33 2.57 18.34
CA LYS A 172 -19.40 1.72 17.59
C LYS A 172 -18.69 2.52 16.49
N ARG A 173 -19.42 3.38 15.77
CA ARG A 173 -18.85 4.25 14.73
C ARG A 173 -17.87 5.26 15.32
N ARG A 174 -18.23 5.89 16.44
CA ARG A 174 -17.38 6.87 17.13
C ARG A 174 -16.06 6.26 17.61
N ILE A 175 -16.13 5.11 18.27
CA ILE A 175 -14.93 4.40 18.75
C ILE A 175 -14.05 3.95 17.57
N LYS A 176 -14.63 3.46 16.50
CA LYS A 176 -13.89 3.14 15.26
C LYS A 176 -13.16 4.35 14.69
N GLN A 177 -13.80 5.51 14.68
CA GLN A 177 -13.17 6.75 14.19
C GLN A 177 -12.05 7.21 15.13
N GLN A 178 -12.25 7.17 16.44
CA GLN A 178 -11.22 7.52 17.42
C GLN A 178 -9.99 6.62 17.29
N TYR A 179 -10.19 5.29 17.16
CA TYR A 179 -9.11 4.35 16.94
C TYR A 179 -8.38 4.62 15.62
N ALA A 180 -9.10 4.86 14.53
CA ALA A 180 -8.51 5.15 13.23
C ALA A 180 -7.68 6.46 13.25
N ASN A 181 -8.14 7.47 13.96
CA ASN A 181 -7.42 8.74 14.13
C ASN A 181 -6.16 8.55 14.99
N ALA A 182 -6.25 7.83 16.10
CA ALA A 182 -5.11 7.51 16.95
C ALA A 182 -4.04 6.70 16.20
N ALA A 183 -4.46 5.71 15.42
CA ALA A 183 -3.54 4.91 14.59
C ALA A 183 -2.85 5.75 13.51
N ARG A 184 -3.54 6.71 12.90
CA ARG A 184 -2.95 7.64 11.94
C ARG A 184 -1.92 8.56 12.59
N GLN A 185 -2.23 9.11 13.75
CA GLN A 185 -1.33 9.97 14.52
C GLN A 185 -0.06 9.22 14.94
N ALA A 186 -0.21 7.98 15.45
CA ALA A 186 0.92 7.12 15.79
C ALA A 186 1.80 6.81 14.56
N GLY A 187 1.18 6.52 13.40
CA GLY A 187 1.91 6.30 12.15
C GLY A 187 2.66 7.54 11.66
N GLN A 188 2.08 8.72 11.81
CA GLN A 188 2.74 9.98 11.45
C GLN A 188 3.93 10.29 12.39
N ALA A 189 3.74 10.09 13.70
CA ALA A 189 4.82 10.27 14.70
C ALA A 189 5.99 9.32 14.44
N ALA A 190 5.72 8.05 14.12
CA ALA A 190 6.74 7.07 13.77
C ALA A 190 7.50 7.46 12.47
N ALA A 191 6.80 7.98 11.47
CA ALA A 191 7.42 8.44 10.22
C ALA A 191 8.31 9.68 10.44
N GLN A 192 7.89 10.61 11.30
CA GLN A 192 8.68 11.79 11.66
C GLN A 192 9.91 11.42 12.49
N GLY A 193 9.78 10.49 13.43
CA GLY A 193 10.91 9.96 14.21
C GLY A 193 11.95 9.27 13.33
N ALA A 194 11.53 8.50 12.34
CA ALA A 194 12.43 7.84 11.39
C ALA A 194 13.16 8.83 10.47
N ALA A 195 12.50 9.93 10.08
CA ALA A 195 13.14 10.99 9.29
C ALA A 195 14.24 11.73 10.10
N ALA A 196 13.97 12.05 11.37
CA ALA A 196 14.92 12.73 12.25
C ALA A 196 16.17 11.88 12.58
N THR A 197 16.06 10.55 12.57
CA THR A 197 17.21 9.64 12.78
C THR A 197 18.04 9.42 11.52
N ALA A 198 17.51 9.74 10.34
CA ALA A 198 18.24 9.62 9.07
C ALA A 198 19.09 10.87 8.72
N GLU A 199 18.89 11.99 9.42
CA GLU A 199 19.65 13.25 9.23
C GLU A 199 20.83 13.42 10.20
N ASN A 200 21.06 12.49 11.14
CA ASN A 200 22.20 12.43 12.03
C ASN A 200 23.13 11.27 11.62
#